data_ce16336f43450c0d036fa87a4f1b0861
#
_entry.id   ce16336f43450c0d036fa87a4f1b0861
#
_cell.length_a   1.000
_cell.length_b   1.000
_cell.length_c   1.000
_cell.angle_alpha   90.00
_cell.angle_beta   90.00
_cell.angle_gamma   90.00
#
_symmetry.space_group_name_H-M   'P 1'
#
loop_
_entity.id
_entity.type
_entity.pdbx_description
1 polymer ?
#
loop_
_entity_poly.entity_id
_entity_poly.type
_entity_poly.pdbx_seq_one_letter_code
_entity_poly.pdbx_strand_id
1 'polypeptide(L)'
;MKKNNDININLNQPGGEKASSIVKVVKNVTDAVSNAKWTRIVKVYLVMFFFLATLLGGFYIYNVVTDKELVKETAHKMMQEKKEEGIRDYVVTPKVQKDIEILLYTLNADRVFIFELHNGKKNISGLPFKYADMSYEVANIERKVDRIYTKYQDVPLTMYKYPDYMHKKKLMIGTINDIEKVDYEFAKCIREDGGEYLAMIYLNGTDGPLGFLGISYHNVADAKPDSVIEEKLKSYGNSIGELIDLKVQLNK
;
A
#
# COMPACT_ATOMS: atom_id res chain seq x y z
N MET A 1 61.68 30.82 -4.35
CA MET A 1 62.41 32.06 -3.97
C MET A 1 62.84 32.80 -5.24
N LYS A 2 62.12 33.86 -5.67
CA LYS A 2 62.54 34.73 -6.76
C LYS A 2 63.26 35.91 -6.12
N LYS A 3 64.57 36.06 -6.40
CA LYS A 3 65.36 37.25 -6.04
C LYS A 3 64.81 38.45 -6.85
N ASN A 4 64.26 39.46 -6.18
CA ASN A 4 64.06 40.77 -6.74
C ASN A 4 65.41 41.45 -6.84
N ASN A 5 65.91 41.66 -8.03
CA ASN A 5 67.02 42.54 -8.28
C ASN A 5 66.44 43.98 -8.36
N ASP A 6 66.43 44.68 -7.24
CA ASP A 6 66.14 46.12 -7.25
C ASP A 6 67.32 46.83 -7.92
N ILE A 7 67.10 47.27 -9.15
CA ILE A 7 68.05 48.16 -9.85
C ILE A 7 67.85 49.56 -9.29
N ASN A 8 68.74 49.95 -8.41
CA ASN A 8 68.79 51.31 -7.79
C ASN A 8 69.38 52.28 -8.81
N ILE A 9 68.57 52.98 -9.57
CA ILE A 9 69.04 54.00 -10.57
C ILE A 9 69.08 55.33 -9.88
N ASN A 10 70.31 55.84 -9.76
CA ASN A 10 70.57 57.19 -9.16
C ASN A 10 70.15 58.28 -10.15
N LEU A 11 69.02 58.95 -9.85
CA LEU A 11 68.33 59.92 -10.72
C LEU A 11 68.92 61.34 -10.76
N ASN A 12 70.09 61.60 -10.08
CA ASN A 12 70.70 62.92 -9.99
C ASN A 12 71.81 63.25 -11.00
N GLN A 13 71.87 62.46 -12.14
CA GLN A 13 72.79 62.83 -13.24
C GLN A 13 72.02 63.48 -14.40
N PRO A 14 72.68 64.42 -15.15
CA PRO A 14 72.05 65.09 -16.30
C PRO A 14 71.81 64.14 -17.44
N GLY A 15 70.76 63.38 -17.40
CA GLY A 15 70.29 62.33 -18.27
C GLY A 15 69.15 61.54 -17.63
N GLY A 16 68.90 61.76 -16.33
CA GLY A 16 67.92 61.00 -15.56
C GLY A 16 66.48 61.22 -15.98
N GLU A 17 66.12 62.39 -16.54
CA GLU A 17 64.73 62.60 -17.08
C GLU A 17 64.40 61.77 -18.28
N LYS A 18 65.37 61.52 -19.20
CA LYS A 18 65.15 60.63 -20.32
C LYS A 18 65.04 59.12 -19.90
N ALA A 19 65.84 58.77 -18.91
CA ALA A 19 65.80 57.42 -18.37
C ALA A 19 64.48 57.15 -17.60
N SER A 20 63.99 58.16 -16.88
CA SER A 20 62.69 58.03 -16.15
C SER A 20 61.51 57.99 -17.10
N SER A 21 61.55 58.70 -18.21
CA SER A 21 60.49 58.62 -19.25
C SER A 21 60.48 57.28 -19.98
N ILE A 22 61.64 56.72 -20.27
CA ILE A 22 61.74 55.38 -20.87
C ILE A 22 61.22 54.27 -19.93
N VAL A 23 61.57 54.31 -18.65
CA VAL A 23 61.09 53.38 -17.66
C VAL A 23 59.57 53.48 -17.51
N LYS A 24 58.97 54.70 -17.52
CA LYS A 24 57.55 54.87 -17.54
C LYS A 24 56.90 54.32 -18.78
N VAL A 25 57.44 54.51 -19.97
CA VAL A 25 56.92 53.99 -21.22
C VAL A 25 56.98 52.44 -21.24
N VAL A 26 58.12 51.87 -20.79
CA VAL A 26 58.26 50.41 -20.71
C VAL A 26 57.28 49.82 -19.70
N LYS A 27 57.09 50.45 -18.57
CA LYS A 27 56.12 50.00 -17.58
C LYS A 27 54.69 50.07 -18.14
N ASN A 28 54.31 51.16 -18.75
CA ASN A 28 52.98 51.30 -19.36
C ASN A 28 52.72 50.28 -20.49
N VAL A 29 53.73 49.95 -21.32
CA VAL A 29 53.65 48.96 -22.37
C VAL A 29 53.55 47.53 -21.73
N THR A 30 54.30 47.26 -20.68
CA THR A 30 54.25 45.98 -19.98
C THR A 30 52.91 45.79 -19.32
N ASP A 31 52.38 46.78 -18.68
CA ASP A 31 51.04 46.77 -18.03
C ASP A 31 49.93 46.61 -19.09
N ALA A 32 50.03 47.28 -20.24
CA ALA A 32 49.10 47.15 -21.33
C ALA A 32 49.13 45.75 -21.99
N VAL A 33 50.30 45.16 -22.17
CA VAL A 33 50.48 43.80 -22.71
C VAL A 33 49.99 42.77 -21.69
N SER A 34 50.25 42.96 -20.43
CA SER A 34 49.76 42.11 -19.34
C SER A 34 48.22 42.14 -19.28
N ASN A 35 47.63 43.34 -19.28
CA ASN A 35 46.18 43.53 -19.28
C ASN A 35 45.51 42.95 -20.56
N ALA A 36 46.13 43.04 -21.72
CA ALA A 36 45.64 42.46 -22.97
C ALA A 36 45.64 40.92 -22.91
N LYS A 37 46.63 40.30 -22.29
CA LYS A 37 46.63 38.84 -22.06
C LYS A 37 45.59 38.44 -21.04
N TRP A 38 45.43 39.18 -19.94
CA TRP A 38 44.41 38.92 -18.95
C TRP A 38 43.00 39.05 -19.53
N THR A 39 42.69 40.02 -20.33
CA THR A 39 41.38 40.18 -20.97
C THR A 39 41.03 39.02 -21.90
N ARG A 40 42.00 38.44 -22.60
CA ARG A 40 41.78 37.24 -23.41
C ARG A 40 41.50 36.01 -22.53
N ILE A 41 42.25 35.83 -21.47
CA ILE A 41 42.08 34.75 -20.51
C ILE A 41 40.67 34.82 -19.88
N VAL A 42 40.30 36.01 -19.38
CA VAL A 42 38.98 36.26 -18.77
C VAL A 42 37.86 36.00 -19.77
N LYS A 43 37.98 36.38 -21.04
CA LYS A 43 36.97 36.06 -22.07
C LYS A 43 36.82 34.56 -22.30
N VAL A 44 37.90 33.81 -22.33
CA VAL A 44 37.86 32.34 -22.52
C VAL A 44 37.18 31.69 -21.32
N TYR A 45 37.51 32.10 -20.08
CA TYR A 45 36.84 31.57 -18.87
C TYR A 45 35.34 31.93 -18.82
N LEU A 46 34.95 33.11 -19.24
CA LEU A 46 33.55 33.52 -19.36
C LEU A 46 32.78 32.61 -20.37
N VAL A 47 33.34 32.38 -21.55
CA VAL A 47 32.71 31.52 -22.52
C VAL A 47 32.59 30.11 -22.00
N MET A 48 33.64 29.57 -21.39
CA MET A 48 33.57 28.23 -20.77
C MET A 48 32.55 28.14 -19.63
N PHE A 49 32.44 29.18 -18.82
CA PHE A 49 31.47 29.29 -17.72
C PHE A 49 30.02 29.25 -18.30
N PHE A 50 29.73 30.09 -19.29
CA PHE A 50 28.41 30.08 -19.92
C PHE A 50 28.09 28.75 -20.61
N PHE A 51 29.06 28.11 -21.25
CA PHE A 51 28.87 26.78 -21.83
C PHE A 51 28.56 25.71 -20.78
N LEU A 52 29.30 25.72 -19.67
CA LEU A 52 29.07 24.80 -18.58
C LEU A 52 27.70 25.07 -17.91
N ALA A 53 27.33 26.35 -17.71
CA ALA A 53 26.04 26.73 -17.14
C ALA A 53 24.86 26.30 -18.04
N THR A 54 25.01 26.38 -19.37
CA THR A 54 23.97 25.89 -20.28
C THR A 54 23.85 24.36 -20.29
N LEU A 55 24.97 23.64 -20.19
CA LEU A 55 24.93 22.17 -20.04
C LEU A 55 24.26 21.75 -18.75
N LEU A 56 24.63 22.36 -17.62
CA LEU A 56 24.02 22.04 -16.31
C LEU A 56 22.54 22.43 -16.27
N GLY A 57 22.17 23.57 -16.84
CA GLY A 57 20.79 24.01 -16.96
C GLY A 57 19.96 23.08 -17.84
N GLY A 58 20.51 22.63 -18.99
CA GLY A 58 19.88 21.65 -19.86
C GLY A 58 19.67 20.29 -19.19
N PHE A 59 20.67 19.82 -18.44
CA PHE A 59 20.56 18.59 -17.66
C PHE A 59 19.52 18.69 -16.55
N TYR A 60 19.47 19.83 -15.84
CA TYR A 60 18.46 20.08 -14.84
C TYR A 60 17.03 20.09 -15.41
N ILE A 61 16.82 20.77 -16.54
CA ILE A 61 15.53 20.82 -17.24
C ILE A 61 15.14 19.43 -17.70
N TYR A 62 16.07 18.66 -18.27
CA TYR A 62 15.82 17.27 -18.70
C TYR A 62 15.35 16.39 -17.54
N ASN A 63 16.02 16.44 -16.39
CA ASN A 63 15.62 15.69 -15.19
C ASN A 63 14.23 16.10 -14.70
N VAL A 64 13.96 17.41 -14.63
CA VAL A 64 12.65 17.93 -14.18
C VAL A 64 11.51 17.49 -15.14
N VAL A 65 11.77 17.42 -16.44
CA VAL A 65 10.77 16.95 -17.42
C VAL A 65 10.53 15.44 -17.29
N THR A 66 11.60 14.67 -17.12
CA THR A 66 11.52 13.21 -16.91
C THR A 66 10.79 12.87 -15.61
N ASP A 67 11.07 13.58 -14.51
CA ASP A 67 10.35 13.42 -13.26
C ASP A 67 8.85 13.76 -13.40
N LYS A 68 8.48 14.73 -14.23
CA LYS A 68 7.07 15.04 -14.49
C LYS A 68 6.32 13.93 -15.20
N GLU A 69 6.94 13.19 -16.11
CA GLU A 69 6.32 12.02 -16.74
C GLU A 69 6.14 10.89 -15.73
N LEU A 70 7.14 10.63 -14.90
CA LEU A 70 7.06 9.67 -13.80
C LEU A 70 5.94 10.03 -12.81
N VAL A 71 5.83 11.32 -12.47
CA VAL A 71 4.75 11.83 -11.60
C VAL A 71 3.37 11.65 -12.24
N LYS A 72 3.24 11.89 -13.55
CA LYS A 72 1.98 11.67 -14.27
C LYS A 72 1.59 10.20 -14.29
N GLU A 73 2.53 9.30 -14.57
CA GLU A 73 2.27 7.86 -14.57
C GLU A 73 1.87 7.37 -13.18
N THR A 74 2.58 7.83 -12.15
CA THR A 74 2.25 7.51 -10.75
C THR A 74 0.89 8.06 -10.35
N ALA A 75 0.56 9.30 -10.75
CA ALA A 75 -0.74 9.90 -10.49
C ALA A 75 -1.87 9.15 -11.23
N HIS A 76 -1.63 8.68 -12.46
CA HIS A 76 -2.60 7.85 -13.19
C HIS A 76 -2.85 6.52 -12.49
N LYS A 77 -1.80 5.83 -12.05
CA LYS A 77 -1.91 4.58 -11.26
C LYS A 77 -2.68 4.81 -9.97
N MET A 78 -2.33 5.86 -9.21
CA MET A 78 -3.06 6.20 -7.97
C MET A 78 -4.53 6.58 -8.22
N MET A 79 -4.86 7.24 -9.33
CA MET A 79 -6.25 7.53 -9.68
C MET A 79 -7.02 6.27 -10.05
N GLN A 80 -6.39 5.33 -10.74
CA GLN A 80 -6.99 4.05 -11.09
C GLN A 80 -7.22 3.20 -9.83
N GLU A 81 -6.22 3.09 -8.95
CA GLU A 81 -6.33 2.41 -7.65
C GLU A 81 -7.45 3.01 -6.79
N LYS A 82 -7.55 4.35 -6.69
CA LYS A 82 -8.64 5.03 -5.96
C LYS A 82 -10.01 4.78 -6.59
N LYS A 83 -10.10 4.65 -7.91
CA LYS A 83 -11.36 4.34 -8.58
C LYS A 83 -11.80 2.91 -8.28
N GLU A 84 -10.88 1.96 -8.28
CA GLU A 84 -11.11 0.56 -7.96
C GLU A 84 -11.44 0.40 -6.46
N GLU A 85 -10.72 1.10 -5.58
CA GLU A 85 -11.03 1.20 -4.15
C GLU A 85 -12.41 1.79 -3.92
N GLY A 86 -12.79 2.83 -4.67
CA GLY A 86 -14.13 3.41 -4.63
C GLY A 86 -15.22 2.41 -5.01
N ILE A 87 -15.03 1.61 -6.06
CA ILE A 87 -15.99 0.56 -6.44
C ILE A 87 -16.11 -0.48 -5.33
N ARG A 88 -14.99 -0.94 -4.78
CA ARG A 88 -14.96 -1.89 -3.66
C ARG A 88 -15.71 -1.36 -2.45
N ASP A 89 -15.38 -0.16 -2.00
CA ASP A 89 -15.87 0.38 -0.74
C ASP A 89 -17.30 0.91 -0.84
N TYR A 90 -17.68 1.49 -1.98
CA TYR A 90 -19.01 2.10 -2.16
C TYR A 90 -20.04 1.18 -2.80
N VAL A 91 -19.65 0.09 -3.45
CA VAL A 91 -20.57 -0.83 -4.13
C VAL A 91 -20.57 -2.21 -3.48
N VAL A 92 -19.40 -2.86 -3.41
CA VAL A 92 -19.31 -4.26 -2.93
C VAL A 92 -19.55 -4.34 -1.44
N THR A 93 -18.82 -3.56 -0.63
CA THR A 93 -18.90 -3.63 0.83
C THR A 93 -20.31 -3.34 1.36
N PRO A 94 -21.03 -2.28 0.94
CA PRO A 94 -22.39 -2.04 1.40
C PRO A 94 -23.38 -3.12 0.98
N LYS A 95 -23.17 -3.74 -0.20
CA LYS A 95 -24.04 -4.81 -0.67
C LYS A 95 -23.83 -6.10 0.13
N VAL A 96 -22.59 -6.48 0.40
CA VAL A 96 -22.28 -7.62 1.30
C VAL A 96 -22.87 -7.38 2.69
N GLN A 97 -22.67 -6.18 3.25
CA GLN A 97 -23.20 -5.81 4.56
C GLN A 97 -24.73 -5.93 4.61
N LYS A 98 -25.42 -5.46 3.57
CA LYS A 98 -26.86 -5.57 3.46
C LYS A 98 -27.33 -7.03 3.34
N ASP A 99 -26.63 -7.86 2.57
CA ASP A 99 -26.99 -9.26 2.37
C ASP A 99 -26.85 -10.06 3.68
N ILE A 100 -25.79 -9.84 4.47
CA ILE A 100 -25.65 -10.49 5.78
C ILE A 100 -26.65 -9.96 6.82
N GLU A 101 -27.05 -8.69 6.73
CA GLU A 101 -28.11 -8.13 7.58
C GLU A 101 -29.48 -8.78 7.26
N ILE A 102 -29.82 -8.92 5.99
CA ILE A 102 -31.04 -9.61 5.57
C ILE A 102 -31.00 -11.08 6.02
N LEU A 103 -29.86 -11.74 5.89
CA LEU A 103 -29.68 -13.13 6.33
C LEU A 103 -29.90 -13.27 7.84
N LEU A 104 -29.36 -12.34 8.66
CA LEU A 104 -29.55 -12.29 10.09
C LEU A 104 -31.05 -12.34 10.46
N TYR A 105 -31.83 -11.42 9.88
CA TYR A 105 -33.26 -11.31 10.18
C TYR A 105 -34.06 -12.47 9.57
N THR A 106 -33.70 -12.96 8.37
CA THR A 106 -34.37 -14.09 7.73
C THR A 106 -34.26 -15.37 8.55
N LEU A 107 -33.08 -15.62 9.12
CA LEU A 107 -32.83 -16.80 9.95
C LEU A 107 -33.11 -16.55 11.44
N ASN A 108 -33.39 -15.31 11.82
CA ASN A 108 -33.52 -14.90 13.23
C ASN A 108 -32.27 -15.26 14.04
N ALA A 109 -31.09 -15.08 13.42
CA ALA A 109 -29.81 -15.43 14.02
C ALA A 109 -29.35 -14.36 15.02
N ASP A 110 -28.45 -14.71 15.92
CA ASP A 110 -27.82 -13.77 16.84
C ASP A 110 -26.65 -13.05 16.20
N ARG A 111 -25.93 -13.76 15.30
CA ARG A 111 -24.80 -13.16 14.56
C ARG A 111 -24.70 -13.80 13.18
N VAL A 112 -24.35 -12.96 12.18
CA VAL A 112 -23.87 -13.38 10.85
C VAL A 112 -22.50 -12.76 10.65
N PHE A 113 -21.56 -13.54 10.13
CA PHE A 113 -20.19 -13.08 9.93
C PHE A 113 -19.57 -13.69 8.68
N ILE A 114 -18.54 -13.00 8.15
CA ILE A 114 -17.73 -13.51 7.03
C ILE A 114 -16.27 -13.45 7.44
N PHE A 115 -15.58 -14.58 7.33
CA PHE A 115 -14.14 -14.67 7.36
C PHE A 115 -13.59 -14.66 5.94
N GLU A 116 -12.67 -13.74 5.63
CA GLU A 116 -11.90 -13.73 4.40
C GLU A 116 -10.52 -14.35 4.64
N LEU A 117 -10.07 -15.19 3.70
CA LEU A 117 -8.78 -15.88 3.78
C LEU A 117 -7.67 -15.03 3.18
N HIS A 118 -6.51 -14.98 3.84
CA HIS A 118 -5.35 -14.25 3.34
C HIS A 118 -4.01 -14.88 3.76
N ASN A 119 -2.91 -14.48 3.10
CA ASN A 119 -1.55 -14.94 3.40
C ASN A 119 -0.69 -13.86 4.09
N GLY A 120 -1.32 -12.90 4.76
CA GLY A 120 -0.67 -11.70 5.27
C GLY A 120 -0.54 -10.63 4.16
N LYS A 121 0.26 -9.60 4.42
CA LYS A 121 0.40 -8.43 3.52
C LYS A 121 0.99 -8.72 2.14
N LYS A 122 1.52 -9.95 1.89
CA LYS A 122 2.06 -10.37 0.59
C LYS A 122 1.52 -11.75 0.25
N ASN A 123 0.71 -11.81 -0.78
CA ASN A 123 0.26 -13.07 -1.35
C ASN A 123 1.44 -13.70 -2.10
N ILE A 124 2.00 -14.80 -1.56
CA ILE A 124 2.97 -15.63 -2.27
C ILE A 124 2.16 -16.66 -3.03
N SER A 125 2.11 -16.51 -4.35
CA SER A 125 1.41 -17.41 -5.27
C SER A 125 1.73 -18.89 -4.97
N GLY A 126 0.68 -19.71 -4.78
CA GLY A 126 0.79 -21.14 -4.60
C GLY A 126 0.92 -21.65 -3.16
N LEU A 127 0.99 -20.80 -2.15
CA LEU A 127 0.94 -21.24 -0.76
C LEU A 127 -0.51 -21.32 -0.25
N PRO A 128 -0.84 -22.30 0.63
CA PRO A 128 -2.14 -22.36 1.29
C PRO A 128 -2.35 -21.09 2.14
N PHE A 129 -3.59 -20.64 2.26
CA PHE A 129 -3.92 -19.51 3.12
C PHE A 129 -3.55 -19.84 4.57
N LYS A 130 -2.91 -18.87 5.24
CA LYS A 130 -2.39 -19.04 6.60
C LYS A 130 -3.27 -18.38 7.64
N TYR A 131 -4.00 -17.33 7.26
CA TYR A 131 -4.77 -16.49 8.16
C TYR A 131 -6.20 -16.27 7.64
N ALA A 132 -7.08 -15.91 8.54
CA ALA A 132 -8.42 -15.42 8.23
C ALA A 132 -8.73 -14.19 9.08
N ASP A 133 -9.41 -13.21 8.46
CA ASP A 133 -9.97 -12.04 9.13
C ASP A 133 -11.49 -12.11 9.10
N MET A 134 -12.14 -11.82 10.21
CA MET A 134 -13.57 -11.51 10.22
C MET A 134 -13.74 -10.12 9.59
N SER A 135 -14.00 -10.08 8.29
CA SER A 135 -14.11 -8.84 7.51
C SER A 135 -15.49 -8.18 7.62
N TYR A 136 -16.52 -8.98 7.87
CA TYR A 136 -17.89 -8.50 8.00
C TYR A 136 -18.57 -9.18 9.18
N GLU A 137 -19.36 -8.41 9.91
CA GLU A 137 -20.17 -8.90 11.02
C GLU A 137 -21.44 -8.09 11.17
N VAL A 138 -22.56 -8.77 11.37
CA VAL A 138 -23.81 -8.19 11.87
C VAL A 138 -24.23 -8.97 13.10
N ALA A 139 -24.39 -8.26 14.21
CA ALA A 139 -24.90 -8.80 15.47
C ALA A 139 -26.32 -8.30 15.72
N ASN A 140 -27.17 -9.13 16.31
CA ASN A 140 -28.55 -8.80 16.62
C ASN A 140 -28.60 -7.85 17.83
N ILE A 141 -28.79 -6.56 17.54
CA ILE A 141 -28.83 -5.49 18.55
C ILE A 141 -30.04 -5.66 19.47
N GLU A 142 -31.19 -6.12 18.97
CA GLU A 142 -32.39 -6.32 19.76
C GLU A 142 -32.20 -7.38 20.85
N ARG A 143 -31.34 -8.39 20.56
CA ARG A 143 -30.95 -9.43 21.53
C ARG A 143 -29.71 -9.06 22.34
N LYS A 144 -29.20 -7.83 22.19
CA LYS A 144 -28.01 -7.31 22.90
C LYS A 144 -26.76 -8.18 22.68
N VAL A 145 -26.59 -8.67 21.45
CA VAL A 145 -25.41 -9.44 21.07
C VAL A 145 -24.25 -8.50 20.78
N ASP A 146 -23.12 -8.72 21.47
CA ASP A 146 -21.92 -7.92 21.29
C ASP A 146 -21.21 -8.26 19.97
N ARG A 147 -20.61 -7.26 19.34
CA ARG A 147 -19.74 -7.46 18.18
C ARG A 147 -18.39 -8.00 18.61
N ILE A 148 -17.88 -8.97 17.85
CA ILE A 148 -16.60 -9.64 18.12
C ILE A 148 -15.59 -9.52 17.00
N TYR A 149 -15.91 -8.79 15.94
CA TYR A 149 -15.08 -8.75 14.73
C TYR A 149 -13.63 -8.33 15.01
N THR A 150 -13.38 -7.44 15.96
CA THR A 150 -12.03 -6.99 16.35
C THR A 150 -11.20 -8.08 17.04
N LYS A 151 -11.83 -9.10 17.60
CA LYS A 151 -11.19 -10.26 18.25
C LYS A 151 -10.61 -11.23 17.21
N TYR A 152 -11.19 -11.26 16.02
CA TYR A 152 -10.89 -12.23 14.98
C TYR A 152 -10.21 -11.58 13.78
N GLN A 153 -9.05 -10.98 14.02
CA GLN A 153 -8.16 -10.44 13.00
C GLN A 153 -6.84 -11.22 13.00
N ASP A 154 -6.26 -11.46 11.82
CA ASP A 154 -5.04 -12.25 11.63
C ASP A 154 -5.09 -13.64 12.31
N VAL A 155 -6.26 -14.30 12.29
CA VAL A 155 -6.47 -15.62 12.94
C VAL A 155 -5.65 -16.69 12.23
N PRO A 156 -4.68 -17.33 12.90
CA PRO A 156 -3.86 -18.36 12.28
C PRO A 156 -4.67 -19.64 12.02
N LEU A 157 -4.94 -19.98 10.77
CA LEU A 157 -5.74 -21.16 10.40
C LEU A 157 -5.09 -22.49 10.82
N THR A 158 -3.77 -22.51 10.96
CA THR A 158 -3.02 -23.71 11.39
C THR A 158 -3.29 -24.14 12.83
N MET A 159 -3.90 -23.26 13.64
CA MET A 159 -4.30 -23.59 15.01
C MET A 159 -5.59 -24.43 15.08
N TYR A 160 -6.33 -24.52 13.97
CA TYR A 160 -7.66 -25.10 13.92
C TYR A 160 -7.74 -26.24 12.90
N LYS A 161 -8.66 -27.16 13.13
CA LYS A 161 -8.98 -28.28 12.21
C LYS A 161 -10.16 -27.97 11.30
N TYR A 162 -11.00 -26.99 11.68
CA TYR A 162 -12.19 -26.65 10.90
C TYR A 162 -11.88 -26.20 9.47
N PRO A 163 -10.77 -25.54 9.13
CA PRO A 163 -10.51 -25.13 7.75
C PRO A 163 -10.38 -26.33 6.81
N ASP A 164 -9.68 -27.39 7.24
CA ASP A 164 -9.56 -28.64 6.47
C ASP A 164 -10.90 -29.38 6.35
N TYR A 165 -11.68 -29.38 7.44
CA TYR A 165 -13.03 -29.95 7.41
C TYR A 165 -13.92 -29.20 6.42
N MET A 166 -13.93 -27.85 6.48
CA MET A 166 -14.72 -27.00 5.60
C MET A 166 -14.27 -27.12 4.14
N HIS A 167 -12.99 -27.26 3.88
CA HIS A 167 -12.49 -27.49 2.53
C HIS A 167 -13.06 -28.77 1.92
N LYS A 168 -13.20 -29.83 2.72
CA LYS A 168 -13.72 -31.14 2.28
C LYS A 168 -15.24 -31.20 2.23
N LYS A 169 -15.91 -30.72 3.25
CA LYS A 169 -17.36 -30.86 3.45
C LYS A 169 -18.18 -29.71 2.92
N LYS A 170 -17.55 -28.52 2.75
CA LYS A 170 -18.16 -27.27 2.29
C LYS A 170 -19.22 -26.68 3.23
N LEU A 171 -19.70 -27.42 4.19
CA LEU A 171 -20.71 -27.04 5.16
C LEU A 171 -20.36 -27.62 6.53
N MET A 172 -20.48 -26.83 7.57
CA MET A 172 -20.47 -27.23 8.97
C MET A 172 -21.74 -26.67 9.63
N ILE A 173 -22.51 -27.51 10.29
CA ILE A 173 -23.79 -27.15 10.90
C ILE A 173 -24.05 -28.03 12.11
N GLY A 174 -24.50 -27.43 13.22
CA GLY A 174 -24.86 -28.15 14.41
C GLY A 174 -24.64 -27.38 15.70
N THR A 175 -24.88 -28.08 16.80
CA THR A 175 -24.61 -27.55 18.14
C THR A 175 -23.10 -27.41 18.39
N ILE A 176 -22.73 -26.61 19.39
CA ILE A 176 -21.30 -26.45 19.71
C ILE A 176 -20.65 -27.77 20.15
N ASN A 177 -21.43 -28.71 20.72
CA ASN A 177 -20.94 -30.06 21.05
C ASN A 177 -20.66 -30.90 19.79
N ASP A 178 -21.35 -30.65 18.70
CA ASP A 178 -21.07 -31.32 17.41
C ASP A 178 -19.84 -30.69 16.74
N ILE A 179 -19.67 -29.39 16.83
CA ILE A 179 -18.48 -28.67 16.36
C ILE A 179 -17.23 -29.11 17.13
N GLU A 180 -17.34 -29.32 18.45
CA GLU A 180 -16.25 -29.78 19.32
C GLU A 180 -15.68 -31.14 18.90
N LYS A 181 -16.51 -32.03 18.33
CA LYS A 181 -16.05 -33.31 17.77
C LYS A 181 -15.16 -33.14 16.55
N VAL A 182 -15.31 -32.03 15.82
CA VAL A 182 -14.51 -31.68 14.67
C VAL A 182 -13.26 -30.88 15.09
N ASP A 183 -13.48 -29.87 15.92
CA ASP A 183 -12.44 -28.92 16.33
C ASP A 183 -12.73 -28.35 17.72
N TYR A 184 -12.02 -28.85 18.72
CA TYR A 184 -12.17 -28.44 20.12
C TYR A 184 -11.83 -26.95 20.34
N GLU A 185 -10.71 -26.50 19.79
CA GLU A 185 -10.25 -25.12 20.01
C GLU A 185 -11.22 -24.11 19.36
N PHE A 186 -11.71 -24.41 18.18
CA PHE A 186 -12.71 -23.59 17.51
C PHE A 186 -14.04 -23.56 18.29
N ALA A 187 -14.55 -24.71 18.73
CA ALA A 187 -15.77 -24.80 19.55
C ALA A 187 -15.61 -24.01 20.86
N LYS A 188 -14.44 -24.05 21.48
CA LYS A 188 -14.13 -23.28 22.68
C LYS A 188 -14.24 -21.77 22.42
N CYS A 189 -13.66 -21.26 21.33
CA CYS A 189 -13.78 -19.84 20.97
C CYS A 189 -15.25 -19.42 20.80
N ILE A 190 -16.05 -20.23 20.10
CA ILE A 190 -17.48 -19.92 19.89
C ILE A 190 -18.24 -19.92 21.20
N ARG A 191 -17.95 -20.86 22.09
CA ARG A 191 -18.58 -20.94 23.44
C ARG A 191 -18.21 -19.72 24.29
N GLU A 192 -16.97 -19.26 24.23
CA GLU A 192 -16.52 -18.04 24.92
C GLU A 192 -17.24 -16.79 24.40
N ASP A 193 -17.67 -16.79 23.14
CA ASP A 193 -18.47 -15.71 22.52
C ASP A 193 -19.98 -15.89 22.71
N GLY A 194 -20.39 -16.84 23.56
CA GLY A 194 -21.79 -17.11 23.89
C GLY A 194 -22.55 -17.95 22.86
N GLY A 195 -21.87 -18.49 21.85
CA GLY A 195 -22.52 -19.33 20.84
C GLY A 195 -22.80 -20.74 21.33
N GLU A 196 -24.02 -21.24 21.12
CA GLU A 196 -24.44 -22.63 21.39
C GLU A 196 -24.69 -23.44 20.12
N TYR A 197 -24.94 -22.76 18.99
CA TYR A 197 -25.17 -23.35 17.70
C TYR A 197 -24.44 -22.54 16.61
N LEU A 198 -23.85 -23.24 15.66
CA LEU A 198 -23.10 -22.66 14.54
C LEU A 198 -23.48 -23.33 13.23
N ALA A 199 -23.60 -22.52 12.19
CA ALA A 199 -23.57 -23.01 10.82
C ALA A 199 -22.62 -22.16 9.97
N MET A 200 -21.79 -22.80 9.16
CA MET A 200 -20.83 -22.13 8.28
C MET A 200 -20.81 -22.79 6.92
N ILE A 201 -20.74 -21.98 5.86
CA ILE A 201 -20.50 -22.46 4.49
C ILE A 201 -19.18 -21.90 3.96
N TYR A 202 -18.51 -22.72 3.16
CA TYR A 202 -17.27 -22.38 2.48
C TYR A 202 -17.56 -21.52 1.24
N LEU A 203 -16.90 -20.36 1.14
CA LEU A 203 -17.00 -19.46 0.00
C LEU A 203 -15.87 -19.74 -0.98
N ASN A 204 -16.24 -19.95 -2.25
CA ASN A 204 -15.29 -20.13 -3.34
C ASN A 204 -15.42 -18.99 -4.33
N GLY A 205 -14.29 -18.55 -4.88
CA GLY A 205 -14.21 -17.64 -6.01
C GLY A 205 -13.67 -18.34 -7.24
N THR A 206 -13.45 -17.57 -8.29
CA THR A 206 -12.92 -18.01 -9.58
C THR A 206 -11.51 -18.62 -9.44
N ASP A 207 -10.67 -18.04 -8.59
CA ASP A 207 -9.27 -18.43 -8.44
C ASP A 207 -9.00 -19.29 -7.20
N GLY A 208 -10.05 -19.69 -6.48
CA GLY A 208 -9.90 -20.54 -5.30
C GLY A 208 -10.74 -20.12 -4.10
N PRO A 209 -10.35 -20.57 -2.90
CA PRO A 209 -11.09 -20.27 -1.69
C PRO A 209 -11.03 -18.79 -1.32
N LEU A 210 -12.20 -18.23 -0.96
CA LEU A 210 -12.33 -16.84 -0.51
C LEU A 210 -12.44 -16.75 1.00
N GLY A 211 -13.17 -17.70 1.64
CA GLY A 211 -13.45 -17.62 3.06
C GLY A 211 -14.60 -18.48 3.52
N PHE A 212 -15.27 -17.98 4.56
CA PHE A 212 -16.41 -18.65 5.18
C PHE A 212 -17.51 -17.65 5.50
N LEU A 213 -18.76 -17.97 5.15
CA LEU A 213 -19.94 -17.28 5.67
C LEU A 213 -20.49 -18.10 6.83
N GLY A 214 -20.68 -17.48 8.00
CA GLY A 214 -21.15 -18.14 9.20
C GLY A 214 -22.31 -17.42 9.87
N ILE A 215 -23.10 -18.20 10.58
CA ILE A 215 -24.15 -17.72 11.50
C ILE A 215 -23.99 -18.41 12.84
N SER A 216 -24.35 -17.73 13.92
CA SER A 216 -24.39 -18.33 15.25
C SER A 216 -25.64 -17.94 16.02
N TYR A 217 -26.02 -18.83 16.94
CA TYR A 217 -27.10 -18.61 17.89
C TYR A 217 -26.58 -18.81 19.31
N HIS A 218 -27.02 -17.96 20.23
CA HIS A 218 -26.71 -18.08 21.66
C HIS A 218 -27.63 -19.09 22.37
N ASN A 219 -28.73 -19.46 21.72
CA ASN A 219 -29.64 -20.49 22.22
C ASN A 219 -30.01 -21.42 21.05
N VAL A 220 -29.77 -22.71 21.21
CA VAL A 220 -30.10 -23.73 20.19
C VAL A 220 -31.59 -23.73 19.81
N ALA A 221 -32.47 -23.41 20.77
CA ALA A 221 -33.91 -23.36 20.54
C ALA A 221 -34.35 -22.28 19.55
N ASP A 222 -33.53 -21.26 19.34
CA ASP A 222 -33.79 -20.16 18.39
C ASP A 222 -33.37 -20.52 16.97
N ALA A 223 -32.56 -21.56 16.79
CA ALA A 223 -32.09 -21.99 15.48
C ALA A 223 -33.24 -22.54 14.63
N LYS A 224 -33.27 -22.13 13.37
CA LYS A 224 -34.16 -22.73 12.38
C LYS A 224 -33.72 -24.17 12.11
N PRO A 225 -34.59 -25.02 11.51
CA PRO A 225 -34.18 -26.37 11.08
C PRO A 225 -32.92 -26.29 10.18
N ASP A 226 -32.03 -27.28 10.35
CA ASP A 226 -30.76 -27.36 9.61
C ASP A 226 -30.94 -27.24 8.09
N SER A 227 -31.98 -27.86 7.54
CA SER A 227 -32.28 -27.78 6.10
C SER A 227 -32.59 -26.37 5.61
N VAL A 228 -33.29 -25.59 6.44
CA VAL A 228 -33.59 -24.15 6.15
C VAL A 228 -32.33 -23.32 6.22
N ILE A 229 -31.52 -23.53 7.26
CA ILE A 229 -30.25 -22.83 7.44
C ILE A 229 -29.31 -23.14 6.26
N GLU A 230 -29.17 -24.42 5.89
CA GLU A 230 -28.33 -24.86 4.78
C GLU A 230 -28.77 -24.23 3.44
N GLU A 231 -30.08 -24.24 3.15
CA GLU A 231 -30.62 -23.62 1.94
C GLU A 231 -30.27 -22.12 1.87
N LYS A 232 -30.50 -21.40 2.95
CA LYS A 232 -30.23 -19.96 3.00
C LYS A 232 -28.74 -19.67 2.93
N LEU A 233 -27.90 -20.40 3.67
CA LEU A 233 -26.44 -20.23 3.61
C LEU A 233 -25.92 -20.49 2.19
N LYS A 234 -26.43 -21.51 1.48
CA LYS A 234 -26.05 -21.78 0.08
C LYS A 234 -26.45 -20.64 -0.85
N SER A 235 -27.69 -20.14 -0.72
CA SER A 235 -28.19 -19.06 -1.55
C SER A 235 -27.40 -17.77 -1.35
N TYR A 236 -27.26 -17.32 -0.09
CA TYR A 236 -26.50 -16.10 0.23
C TYR A 236 -25.00 -16.27 0.05
N GLY A 237 -24.46 -17.47 0.35
CA GLY A 237 -23.04 -17.77 0.16
C GLY A 237 -22.61 -17.66 -1.30
N ASN A 238 -23.44 -18.09 -2.25
CA ASN A 238 -23.15 -17.91 -3.68
C ASN A 238 -23.14 -16.41 -4.05
N SER A 239 -24.18 -15.66 -3.69
CA SER A 239 -24.25 -14.21 -3.99
C SER A 239 -23.10 -13.42 -3.34
N ILE A 240 -22.82 -13.68 -2.07
CA ILE A 240 -21.75 -13.03 -1.32
C ILE A 240 -20.38 -13.46 -1.88
N GLY A 241 -20.21 -14.74 -2.23
CA GLY A 241 -18.99 -15.25 -2.85
C GLY A 241 -18.66 -14.51 -4.15
N GLU A 242 -19.66 -14.31 -5.04
CA GLU A 242 -19.48 -13.53 -6.26
C GLU A 242 -19.05 -12.07 -5.99
N LEU A 243 -19.64 -11.43 -4.97
CA LEU A 243 -19.28 -10.07 -4.59
C LEU A 243 -17.86 -9.96 -4.02
N ILE A 244 -17.47 -10.91 -3.17
CA ILE A 244 -16.11 -10.96 -2.61
C ILE A 244 -15.10 -11.30 -3.70
N ASP A 245 -15.43 -12.22 -4.61
CA ASP A 245 -14.58 -12.55 -5.76
C ASP A 245 -14.35 -11.34 -6.65
N LEU A 246 -15.41 -10.56 -6.94
CA LEU A 246 -15.27 -9.29 -7.66
C LEU A 246 -14.31 -8.32 -6.94
N LYS A 247 -14.43 -8.20 -5.61
CA LYS A 247 -13.51 -7.38 -4.79
C LYS A 247 -12.06 -7.87 -4.92
N VAL A 248 -11.82 -9.18 -4.92
CA VAL A 248 -10.49 -9.77 -5.07
C VAL A 248 -9.93 -9.53 -6.48
N GLN A 249 -10.76 -9.64 -7.52
CA GLN A 249 -10.35 -9.37 -8.91
C GLN A 249 -9.98 -7.90 -9.14
N LEU A 250 -10.66 -6.97 -8.48
CA LEU A 250 -10.35 -5.53 -8.55
C LEU A 250 -9.04 -5.14 -7.82
N ASN A 251 -8.51 -6.04 -6.97
CA ASN A 251 -7.27 -5.82 -6.23
C ASN A 251 -6.03 -6.48 -6.88
N LYS A 252 -6.19 -7.15 -8.05
CA LYS A 252 -5.09 -7.74 -8.83
C LYS A 252 -4.58 -6.79 -9.90
#